data_40da05ba25512e43b65b3e1999fcd4f7
#
_entry.id   40da05ba25512e43b65b3e1999fcd4f7
#
_cell.length_a   1.000
_cell.length_b   1.000
_cell.length_c   1.000
_cell.angle_alpha   90.00
_cell.angle_beta   90.00
_cell.angle_gamma   90.00
#
_symmetry.space_group_name_H-M   'P 1'
#
loop_
_entity.id
_entity.type
_entity.pdbx_description
1 polymer ?
#
loop_
_entity_poly.entity_id
_entity_poly.type
_entity_poly.pdbx_seq_one_letter_code
_entity_poly.pdbx_strand_id
1 'polypeptide(L)'
;DDITLSQQLDDDRPWAGFLYGSMGLVSVNEDHVDNLDVTLGIVGPLAFGEQFQKFTHKHISDSPKPRGWDNQLKNEPGLMIGWQRRWPEFFTQEFLNLNFALEPNIGVTLGNIYTYANTGWSFRLGPEAEKWQDTPARVRPAIPGTGFFQIPDDSPWSWFFFGGVDGRAMARNIFLDGNTFTDSHSVDKHYLVADANVGFAVTYEQFRASYTLNYRTAEYQAQDDNDIFGALSFAYRF
;
A
#
# COMPACT_ATOMS: atom_id res chain seq x y z
N ASP A 1 -11.45 3.58 16.46
CA ASP A 1 -12.38 2.45 16.20
C ASP A 1 -12.36 1.47 17.37
N ASP A 2 -13.49 1.25 18.05
CA ASP A 2 -13.57 0.22 19.09
C ASP A 2 -14.02 -1.11 18.48
N ILE A 3 -13.05 -1.97 18.19
CA ILE A 3 -13.29 -3.30 17.58
C ILE A 3 -14.08 -4.27 18.49
N THR A 4 -14.32 -3.93 19.77
CA THR A 4 -15.07 -4.76 20.73
C THR A 4 -16.57 -4.55 20.63
N LEU A 5 -17.02 -3.50 19.97
CA LEU A 5 -18.43 -3.23 19.73
C LEU A 5 -18.98 -4.17 18.65
N SER A 6 -20.19 -4.67 18.89
CA SER A 6 -20.92 -5.47 17.89
C SER A 6 -21.79 -4.62 16.97
N GLN A 7 -22.05 -3.36 17.35
CA GLN A 7 -22.85 -2.42 16.59
C GLN A 7 -21.95 -1.56 15.72
N GLN A 8 -22.34 -1.35 14.46
CA GLN A 8 -21.73 -0.35 13.60
C GLN A 8 -22.12 1.04 14.09
N LEU A 9 -21.14 1.90 14.35
CA LEU A 9 -21.37 3.31 14.64
C LEU A 9 -21.60 4.06 13.31
N ASP A 10 -22.47 5.05 13.30
CA ASP A 10 -22.84 5.79 12.08
C ASP A 10 -21.68 6.62 11.53
N ASP A 11 -20.75 7.02 12.39
CA ASP A 11 -19.59 7.85 12.10
C ASP A 11 -18.26 7.06 11.98
N ASP A 12 -18.29 5.74 12.13
CA ASP A 12 -17.12 4.89 11.98
C ASP A 12 -17.10 4.19 10.61
N ARG A 13 -15.89 3.91 10.10
CA ARG A 13 -15.71 3.25 8.80
C ARG A 13 -16.40 1.88 8.75
N PRO A 14 -16.88 1.45 7.56
CA PRO A 14 -17.42 0.10 7.39
C PRO A 14 -16.40 -0.99 7.73
N TRP A 15 -16.85 -2.04 8.39
CA TRP A 15 -16.08 -3.27 8.46
C TRP A 15 -15.95 -3.90 7.08
N ALA A 16 -14.75 -4.31 6.69
CA ALA A 16 -14.54 -4.94 5.39
C ALA A 16 -13.30 -5.82 5.36
N GLY A 17 -13.41 -6.97 4.72
CA GLY A 17 -12.29 -7.76 4.23
C GLY A 17 -12.07 -7.49 2.74
N PHE A 18 -10.83 -7.56 2.28
CA PHE A 18 -10.47 -7.48 0.87
C PHE A 18 -9.38 -8.49 0.54
N LEU A 19 -9.74 -9.47 -0.26
CA LEU A 19 -8.80 -10.46 -0.82
C LEU A 19 -8.59 -10.18 -2.30
N TYR A 20 -7.34 -10.04 -2.73
CA TYR A 20 -7.04 -9.70 -4.11
C TYR A 20 -5.74 -10.33 -4.62
N GLY A 21 -5.64 -10.42 -5.93
CA GLY A 21 -4.41 -10.68 -6.67
C GLY A 21 -4.18 -9.57 -7.69
N SER A 22 -2.92 -9.23 -7.93
CA SER A 22 -2.53 -8.22 -8.92
C SER A 22 -1.50 -8.78 -9.88
N MET A 23 -1.58 -8.31 -11.13
CA MET A 23 -0.57 -8.54 -12.15
C MET A 23 -0.06 -7.19 -12.64
N GLY A 24 1.26 -6.99 -12.63
CA GLY A 24 1.89 -5.76 -13.06
C GLY A 24 2.81 -5.99 -14.26
N LEU A 25 2.84 -4.99 -15.15
CA LEU A 25 3.79 -4.87 -16.24
C LEU A 25 4.67 -3.64 -15.96
N VAL A 26 5.98 -3.85 -15.96
CA VAL A 26 6.96 -2.80 -15.74
C VAL A 26 7.68 -2.52 -17.05
N SER A 27 7.68 -1.26 -17.48
CA SER A 27 8.45 -0.75 -18.62
C SER A 27 9.55 0.16 -18.12
N VAL A 28 10.79 -0.23 -18.35
CA VAL A 28 11.98 0.55 -17.98
C VAL A 28 12.46 1.31 -19.20
N ASN A 29 12.45 2.63 -19.13
CA ASN A 29 12.94 3.54 -20.17
C ASN A 29 14.21 4.25 -19.68
N GLU A 30 14.82 5.06 -20.51
CA GLU A 30 16.09 5.74 -20.20
C GLU A 30 15.99 6.68 -18.99
N ASP A 31 14.87 7.39 -18.84
CA ASP A 31 14.66 8.44 -17.84
C ASP A 31 13.52 8.13 -16.84
N HIS A 32 12.68 7.15 -17.13
CA HIS A 32 11.54 6.83 -16.29
C HIS A 32 11.18 5.34 -16.30
N VAL A 33 10.43 4.94 -15.29
CA VAL A 33 9.83 3.61 -15.20
C VAL A 33 8.32 3.75 -15.13
N ASP A 34 7.64 3.09 -16.05
CA ASP A 34 6.18 2.93 -16.04
C ASP A 34 5.79 1.59 -15.42
N ASN A 35 4.77 1.61 -14.60
CA ASN A 35 4.12 0.42 -14.08
C ASN A 35 2.63 0.46 -14.42
N LEU A 36 2.13 -0.59 -15.04
CA LEU A 36 0.71 -0.82 -15.27
C LEU A 36 0.29 -2.04 -14.49
N ASP A 37 -0.67 -1.92 -13.59
CA ASP A 37 -1.19 -3.04 -12.81
C ASP A 37 -2.69 -3.25 -13.03
N VAL A 38 -3.08 -4.52 -13.03
CA VAL A 38 -4.47 -4.96 -13.00
C VAL A 38 -4.68 -5.77 -11.73
N THR A 39 -5.65 -5.37 -10.94
CA THR A 39 -6.01 -6.04 -9.68
C THR A 39 -7.43 -6.59 -9.78
N LEU A 40 -7.58 -7.86 -9.43
CA LEU A 40 -8.85 -8.54 -9.27
C LEU A 40 -9.01 -8.99 -7.83
N GLY A 41 -10.19 -8.85 -7.25
CA GLY A 41 -10.42 -9.22 -5.86
C GLY A 41 -11.88 -9.37 -5.50
N ILE A 42 -12.11 -9.58 -4.22
CA ILE A 42 -13.43 -9.67 -3.59
C ILE A 42 -13.42 -8.90 -2.27
N VAL A 43 -14.41 -8.04 -2.07
CA VAL A 43 -14.70 -7.38 -0.80
C VAL A 43 -15.79 -8.12 -0.08
N GLY A 44 -15.80 -8.09 1.25
CA GLY A 44 -16.86 -8.65 2.09
C GLY A 44 -16.51 -10.03 2.69
N PRO A 45 -17.52 -10.78 3.16
CA PRO A 45 -17.32 -12.05 3.86
C PRO A 45 -16.45 -13.08 3.13
N LEU A 46 -16.55 -13.16 1.80
CA LEU A 46 -15.73 -14.06 0.98
C LEU A 46 -14.24 -13.69 0.93
N ALA A 47 -13.87 -12.54 1.45
CA ALA A 47 -12.46 -12.16 1.60
C ALA A 47 -11.80 -12.75 2.85
N PHE A 48 -12.54 -13.45 3.70
CA PHE A 48 -12.07 -14.10 4.94
C PHE A 48 -11.40 -13.15 5.96
N GLY A 49 -11.71 -11.85 5.91
CA GLY A 49 -11.11 -10.85 6.80
C GLY A 49 -11.37 -11.13 8.28
N GLU A 50 -12.59 -11.53 8.63
CA GLU A 50 -12.98 -11.92 9.97
C GLU A 50 -12.12 -13.07 10.52
N GLN A 51 -11.98 -14.13 9.72
CA GLN A 51 -11.23 -15.33 10.12
C GLN A 51 -9.76 -14.99 10.34
N PHE A 52 -9.19 -14.21 9.42
CA PHE A 52 -7.80 -13.79 9.50
C PHE A 52 -7.56 -12.90 10.72
N GLN A 53 -8.40 -11.88 10.96
CA GLN A 53 -8.26 -10.99 12.11
C GLN A 53 -8.43 -11.76 13.44
N LYS A 54 -9.42 -12.62 13.55
CA LYS A 54 -9.61 -13.46 14.74
C LYS A 54 -8.43 -14.39 15.01
N PHE A 55 -7.85 -14.96 13.95
CA PHE A 55 -6.64 -15.79 14.07
C PHE A 55 -5.44 -14.95 14.56
N THR A 56 -5.20 -13.80 13.98
CA THR A 56 -4.07 -12.90 14.32
C THR A 56 -4.19 -12.41 15.76
N HIS A 57 -5.39 -11.95 16.17
CA HIS A 57 -5.61 -11.47 17.54
C HIS A 57 -5.45 -12.57 18.59
N LYS A 58 -5.81 -13.80 18.26
CA LYS A 58 -5.68 -14.93 19.18
C LYS A 58 -4.25 -15.46 19.32
N HIS A 59 -3.46 -15.44 18.25
CA HIS A 59 -2.19 -16.18 18.19
C HIS A 59 -0.95 -15.30 18.07
N ILE A 60 -1.11 -14.02 17.68
CA ILE A 60 0.01 -13.13 17.38
C ILE A 60 0.03 -11.88 18.27
N SER A 61 -1.11 -11.17 18.40
CA SER A 61 -1.12 -9.87 19.07
C SER A 61 -1.76 -9.84 20.45
N ASP A 62 -2.41 -10.91 20.89
CA ASP A 62 -3.20 -10.99 22.14
C ASP A 62 -4.16 -9.77 22.33
N SER A 63 -4.71 -9.28 21.21
CA SER A 63 -5.57 -8.12 21.16
C SER A 63 -7.03 -8.48 21.45
N PRO A 64 -7.89 -7.51 21.86
CA PRO A 64 -9.30 -7.75 22.08
C PRO A 64 -9.98 -8.43 20.89
N LYS A 65 -10.98 -9.26 21.18
CA LYS A 65 -11.70 -10.00 20.15
C LYS A 65 -12.60 -9.07 19.33
N PRO A 66 -12.44 -9.01 18.00
CA PRO A 66 -13.28 -8.19 17.14
C PRO A 66 -14.72 -8.74 17.06
N ARG A 67 -15.71 -7.86 17.15
CA ARG A 67 -17.15 -8.23 17.22
C ARG A 67 -18.03 -7.61 16.14
N GLY A 68 -17.53 -6.62 15.39
CA GLY A 68 -18.32 -5.87 14.41
C GLY A 68 -18.47 -6.52 13.04
N TRP A 69 -17.92 -7.72 12.80
CA TRP A 69 -17.89 -8.37 11.49
C TRP A 69 -19.26 -8.71 10.88
N ASP A 70 -20.32 -8.79 11.69
CA ASP A 70 -21.68 -8.99 11.17
C ASP A 70 -22.18 -7.79 10.35
N ASN A 71 -21.55 -6.61 10.54
CA ASN A 71 -21.88 -5.35 9.85
C ASN A 71 -20.97 -5.07 8.66
N GLN A 72 -20.14 -6.03 8.24
CA GLN A 72 -19.19 -5.79 7.16
C GLN A 72 -19.88 -5.53 5.81
N LEU A 73 -19.16 -4.85 4.91
CA LEU A 73 -19.58 -4.67 3.52
C LEU A 73 -19.98 -6.02 2.89
N LYS A 74 -20.97 -5.98 2.01
CA LYS A 74 -21.44 -7.16 1.28
C LYS A 74 -20.42 -7.62 0.26
N ASN A 75 -20.53 -8.90 -0.14
CA ASN A 75 -19.65 -9.44 -1.17
C ASN A 75 -19.78 -8.67 -2.48
N GLU A 76 -18.64 -8.15 -2.95
CA GLU A 76 -18.55 -7.40 -4.19
C GLU A 76 -17.26 -7.74 -4.92
N PRO A 77 -17.32 -8.16 -6.21
CA PRO A 77 -16.14 -8.33 -7.01
C PRO A 77 -15.43 -7.00 -7.24
N GLY A 78 -14.11 -7.00 -7.08
CA GLY A 78 -13.26 -5.82 -7.25
C GLY A 78 -12.41 -5.88 -8.51
N LEU A 79 -12.39 -4.79 -9.26
CA LEU A 79 -11.49 -4.57 -10.38
C LEU A 79 -10.84 -3.19 -10.24
N MET A 80 -9.53 -3.16 -10.40
CA MET A 80 -8.77 -1.90 -10.50
C MET A 80 -7.74 -2.02 -11.62
N ILE A 81 -7.50 -0.90 -12.30
CA ILE A 81 -6.40 -0.71 -13.24
C ILE A 81 -5.61 0.48 -12.76
N GLY A 82 -4.33 0.28 -12.50
CA GLY A 82 -3.41 1.31 -12.03
C GLY A 82 -2.32 1.58 -13.05
N TRP A 83 -1.98 2.85 -13.22
CA TRP A 83 -0.76 3.27 -13.91
C TRP A 83 0.02 4.22 -13.04
N GLN A 84 1.35 4.02 -13.01
CA GLN A 84 2.27 4.86 -12.28
C GLN A 84 3.51 5.11 -13.11
N ARG A 85 4.02 6.34 -13.06
CA ARG A 85 5.34 6.71 -13.59
C ARG A 85 6.20 7.25 -12.46
N ARG A 86 7.46 6.84 -12.43
CA ARG A 86 8.49 7.37 -11.53
C ARG A 86 9.75 7.69 -12.31
N TRP A 87 10.55 8.62 -11.79
CA TRP A 87 11.83 9.06 -12.37
C TRP A 87 12.95 8.75 -11.37
N PRO A 88 13.55 7.53 -11.41
CA PRO A 88 14.47 7.03 -10.37
C PRO A 88 15.77 7.81 -10.26
N GLU A 89 16.22 8.47 -11.33
CA GLU A 89 17.46 9.24 -11.38
C GLU A 89 17.23 10.76 -11.42
N PHE A 90 16.08 11.24 -10.96
CA PHE A 90 15.79 12.66 -10.94
C PHE A 90 16.86 13.47 -10.19
N PHE A 91 17.34 12.95 -9.07
CA PHE A 91 18.50 13.46 -8.35
C PHE A 91 19.23 12.30 -7.71
N THR A 92 20.55 12.20 -7.95
CA THR A 92 21.42 11.19 -7.34
C THR A 92 22.68 11.84 -6.79
N GLN A 93 23.13 11.40 -5.61
CA GLN A 93 24.32 11.88 -4.95
C GLN A 93 25.01 10.73 -4.21
N GLU A 94 26.31 10.58 -4.45
CA GLU A 94 27.13 9.67 -3.66
C GLU A 94 27.71 10.39 -2.43
N PHE A 95 27.60 9.76 -1.26
CA PHE A 95 28.14 10.25 -0.01
C PHE A 95 28.61 9.07 0.85
N LEU A 96 29.90 9.08 1.27
CA LEU A 96 30.51 8.04 2.11
C LEU A 96 30.31 6.60 1.58
N ASN A 97 30.46 6.39 0.28
CA ASN A 97 30.18 5.13 -0.43
C ASN A 97 28.71 4.66 -0.33
N LEU A 98 27.80 5.57 -0.01
CA LEU A 98 26.37 5.34 -0.10
C LEU A 98 25.80 6.20 -1.21
N ASN A 99 24.88 5.61 -1.96
CA ASN A 99 24.15 6.29 -3.02
C ASN A 99 22.81 6.76 -2.49
N PHE A 100 22.60 8.06 -2.53
CA PHE A 100 21.30 8.69 -2.28
C PHE A 100 20.61 8.96 -3.62
N ALA A 101 19.36 8.54 -3.75
CA ALA A 101 18.51 8.84 -4.89
C ALA A 101 17.19 9.45 -4.41
N LEU A 102 16.71 10.47 -5.17
CA LEU A 102 15.41 11.08 -4.97
C LEU A 102 14.57 10.91 -6.23
N GLU A 103 13.36 10.40 -6.08
CA GLU A 103 12.50 9.95 -7.17
C GLU A 103 11.09 10.57 -7.05
N PRO A 104 10.70 11.51 -7.91
CA PRO A 104 9.31 11.91 -8.03
C PRO A 104 8.49 10.82 -8.73
N ASN A 105 7.20 10.84 -8.46
CA ASN A 105 6.25 9.94 -9.08
C ASN A 105 4.89 10.58 -9.29
N ILE A 106 4.15 10.05 -10.24
CA ILE A 106 2.73 10.34 -10.48
C ILE A 106 2.00 9.04 -10.81
N GLY A 107 0.70 8.98 -10.55
CA GLY A 107 -0.09 7.80 -10.88
C GLY A 107 -1.57 8.06 -10.86
N VAL A 108 -2.30 7.10 -11.42
CA VAL A 108 -3.76 7.05 -11.40
C VAL A 108 -4.21 5.61 -11.24
N THR A 109 -5.26 5.41 -10.44
CA THR A 109 -5.94 4.13 -10.28
C THR A 109 -7.41 4.33 -10.58
N LEU A 110 -7.99 3.45 -11.38
CA LEU A 110 -9.40 3.45 -11.76
C LEU A 110 -10.01 2.08 -11.41
N GLY A 111 -11.10 2.09 -10.67
CA GLY A 111 -11.79 0.87 -10.29
C GLY A 111 -12.96 1.09 -9.33
N ASN A 112 -13.74 0.04 -9.07
CA ASN A 112 -14.82 0.12 -8.09
C ASN A 112 -14.32 0.03 -6.64
N ILE A 113 -13.11 -0.47 -6.39
CA ILE A 113 -12.52 -0.50 -5.06
C ILE A 113 -11.88 0.85 -4.72
N TYR A 114 -10.95 1.28 -5.57
CA TYR A 114 -10.30 2.59 -5.47
C TYR A 114 -10.29 3.29 -6.81
N THR A 115 -10.57 4.59 -6.79
CA THR A 115 -10.32 5.53 -7.89
C THR A 115 -9.66 6.77 -7.33
N TYR A 116 -8.42 7.04 -7.74
CA TYR A 116 -7.63 8.19 -7.28
C TYR A 116 -6.54 8.58 -8.28
N ALA A 117 -6.09 9.81 -8.19
CA ALA A 117 -4.81 10.27 -8.75
C ALA A 117 -3.84 10.55 -7.60
N ASN A 118 -2.56 10.32 -7.82
CA ASN A 118 -1.53 10.54 -6.81
C ASN A 118 -0.27 11.16 -7.38
N THR A 119 0.48 11.81 -6.52
CA THR A 119 1.83 12.29 -6.77
C THR A 119 2.63 12.24 -5.48
N GLY A 120 3.94 12.09 -5.60
CA GLY A 120 4.80 12.02 -4.42
C GLY A 120 6.27 12.04 -4.75
N TRP A 121 7.04 11.90 -3.69
CA TRP A 121 8.49 11.81 -3.72
C TRP A 121 8.94 10.62 -2.89
N SER A 122 9.87 9.84 -3.41
CA SER A 122 10.53 8.76 -2.67
C SER A 122 12.03 9.01 -2.65
N PHE A 123 12.69 8.58 -1.60
CA PHE A 123 14.14 8.55 -1.54
C PHE A 123 14.64 7.15 -1.22
N ARG A 124 15.86 6.89 -1.61
CA ARG A 124 16.61 5.68 -1.30
C ARG A 124 18.03 6.04 -0.90
N LEU A 125 18.59 5.33 0.08
CA LEU A 125 19.97 5.44 0.54
C LEU A 125 20.52 4.05 0.78
N GLY A 126 21.55 3.64 0.04
CA GLY A 126 22.19 2.32 0.14
C GLY A 126 23.55 2.28 -0.54
N PRO A 127 24.31 1.17 -0.37
CA PRO A 127 25.64 1.02 -0.96
C PRO A 127 25.62 0.91 -2.48
N GLU A 128 24.51 0.52 -3.08
CA GLU A 128 24.39 0.29 -4.51
C GLU A 128 23.57 1.39 -5.18
N ALA A 129 24.06 1.81 -6.37
CA ALA A 129 23.42 2.80 -7.22
C ALA A 129 22.50 2.15 -8.26
N GLU A 130 21.88 1.02 -7.96
CA GLU A 130 21.02 0.34 -8.94
C GLU A 130 19.84 1.22 -9.34
N LYS A 131 19.86 1.63 -10.58
CA LYS A 131 18.99 2.65 -11.18
C LYS A 131 17.50 2.32 -11.13
N TRP A 132 17.17 1.05 -11.13
CA TRP A 132 15.82 0.59 -11.46
C TRP A 132 15.13 -0.20 -10.34
N GLN A 133 15.73 -0.26 -9.16
CA GLN A 133 15.09 -0.93 -8.03
C GLN A 133 13.88 -0.15 -7.56
N ASP A 134 12.74 -0.83 -7.51
CA ASP A 134 11.53 -0.27 -6.95
C ASP A 134 11.56 -0.29 -5.41
N THR A 135 10.82 0.63 -4.82
CA THR A 135 10.51 0.56 -3.40
C THR A 135 9.66 -0.70 -3.13
N PRO A 136 9.83 -1.34 -1.97
CA PRO A 136 9.00 -2.48 -1.60
C PRO A 136 7.50 -2.19 -1.67
N ALA A 137 6.72 -3.23 -1.94
CA ALA A 137 5.28 -3.14 -1.99
C ALA A 137 4.71 -2.53 -0.70
N ARG A 138 3.75 -1.62 -0.84
CA ARG A 138 3.10 -0.92 0.27
C ARG A 138 1.64 -1.32 0.39
N VAL A 139 1.06 -1.03 1.55
CA VAL A 139 -0.36 -1.29 1.79
C VAL A 139 -1.20 -0.27 1.00
N ARG A 140 -2.11 -0.76 0.16
CA ARG A 140 -3.04 0.08 -0.62
C ARG A 140 -3.93 0.93 0.32
N PRO A 141 -4.39 2.11 -0.13
CA PRO A 141 -4.22 2.69 -1.45
C PRO A 141 -2.90 3.48 -1.65
N ALA A 142 -1.89 3.33 -0.79
CA ALA A 142 -0.58 3.92 -1.06
C ALA A 142 -0.04 3.44 -2.42
N ILE A 143 0.93 4.16 -2.99
CA ILE A 143 1.59 3.74 -4.21
C ILE A 143 2.14 2.34 -4.01
N PRO A 144 1.63 1.34 -4.71
CA PRO A 144 2.16 0.01 -4.59
C PRO A 144 3.54 0.01 -5.24
N GLY A 145 4.59 -0.19 -4.46
CA GLY A 145 5.86 -0.62 -5.05
C GLY A 145 5.59 -1.91 -5.82
N THR A 146 6.21 -2.10 -6.96
CA THR A 146 6.05 -3.34 -7.74
C THR A 146 6.76 -4.52 -7.09
N GLY A 147 7.63 -4.25 -6.11
CA GLY A 147 8.53 -5.25 -5.55
C GLY A 147 9.61 -5.71 -6.53
N PHE A 148 9.70 -5.08 -7.72
CA PHE A 148 10.75 -5.38 -8.68
C PHE A 148 12.11 -5.02 -8.08
N PHE A 149 13.06 -5.96 -8.16
CA PHE A 149 14.45 -5.73 -7.74
C PHE A 149 15.43 -6.50 -8.62
N GLN A 150 16.63 -5.98 -8.71
CA GLN A 150 17.75 -6.65 -9.36
C GLN A 150 18.59 -7.37 -8.31
N ILE A 151 19.23 -8.44 -8.73
CA ILE A 151 20.19 -9.16 -7.89
C ILE A 151 21.53 -8.45 -8.09
N PRO A 152 22.26 -8.07 -7.02
CA PRO A 152 23.57 -7.45 -7.15
C PRO A 152 24.55 -8.39 -7.89
N ASP A 153 25.31 -7.83 -8.83
CA ASP A 153 26.28 -8.63 -9.62
C ASP A 153 27.50 -9.05 -8.79
N ASP A 154 27.93 -8.20 -7.86
CA ASP A 154 29.20 -8.36 -7.13
C ASP A 154 29.03 -8.85 -5.68
N SER A 155 27.79 -8.97 -5.19
CA SER A 155 27.53 -9.38 -3.79
C SER A 155 26.19 -10.14 -3.69
N PRO A 156 26.13 -11.23 -2.92
CA PRO A 156 24.83 -11.87 -2.65
C PRO A 156 23.94 -11.02 -1.74
N TRP A 157 24.48 -9.96 -1.10
CA TRP A 157 23.77 -9.09 -0.18
C TRP A 157 23.69 -7.66 -0.68
N SER A 158 22.50 -7.09 -0.54
CA SER A 158 22.25 -5.66 -0.70
C SER A 158 21.28 -5.15 0.38
N TRP A 159 21.38 -3.87 0.70
CA TRP A 159 20.46 -3.24 1.64
C TRP A 159 20.27 -1.77 1.30
N PHE A 160 19.14 -1.23 1.65
CA PHE A 160 18.88 0.21 1.56
C PHE A 160 17.82 0.68 2.53
N PHE A 161 17.96 1.92 2.97
CA PHE A 161 16.89 2.69 3.58
C PHE A 161 16.07 3.36 2.48
N PHE A 162 14.79 3.47 2.71
CA PHE A 162 13.90 4.20 1.81
C PHE A 162 12.83 4.92 2.60
N GLY A 163 12.22 5.91 1.97
CA GLY A 163 11.06 6.60 2.49
C GLY A 163 10.44 7.48 1.42
N GLY A 164 9.34 8.12 1.78
CA GLY A 164 8.66 8.98 0.84
C GLY A 164 7.43 9.63 1.42
N VAL A 165 6.89 10.55 0.64
CA VAL A 165 5.62 11.21 0.90
C VAL A 165 4.77 11.16 -0.36
N ASP A 166 3.48 10.88 -0.21
CA ASP A 166 2.52 10.79 -1.30
C ASP A 166 1.25 11.55 -0.94
N GLY A 167 0.74 12.33 -1.88
CA GLY A 167 -0.58 12.92 -1.81
C GLY A 167 -1.52 12.24 -2.81
N ARG A 168 -2.77 11.99 -2.40
CA ARG A 168 -3.81 11.39 -3.23
C ARG A 168 -5.05 12.25 -3.28
N ALA A 169 -5.59 12.44 -4.50
CA ALA A 169 -6.94 12.93 -4.73
C ALA A 169 -7.86 11.71 -4.92
N MET A 170 -8.65 11.40 -3.89
CA MET A 170 -9.46 10.19 -3.77
C MET A 170 -10.88 10.44 -4.28
N ALA A 171 -11.23 9.90 -5.44
CA ALA A 171 -12.59 9.96 -5.97
C ALA A 171 -13.47 8.83 -5.41
N ARG A 172 -12.92 7.64 -5.26
CA ARG A 172 -13.61 6.46 -4.70
C ARG A 172 -12.73 5.68 -3.76
N ASN A 173 -13.31 5.28 -2.63
CA ASN A 173 -12.75 4.33 -1.67
C ASN A 173 -13.92 3.48 -1.12
N ILE A 174 -14.07 2.23 -1.57
CA ILE A 174 -15.18 1.36 -1.16
C ILE A 174 -15.25 1.17 0.36
N PHE A 175 -14.11 1.23 1.06
CA PHE A 175 -14.01 1.07 2.52
C PHE A 175 -14.51 2.29 3.31
N LEU A 176 -14.89 3.37 2.61
CA LEU A 176 -15.49 4.57 3.17
C LEU A 176 -16.83 4.87 2.50
N ASP A 177 -16.90 4.73 1.18
CA ASP A 177 -18.09 5.02 0.36
C ASP A 177 -19.14 3.90 0.37
N GLY A 178 -18.79 2.72 0.95
CA GLY A 178 -19.66 1.54 0.90
C GLY A 178 -19.66 0.82 -0.45
N ASN A 179 -20.47 -0.23 -0.57
CA ASN A 179 -20.58 -1.04 -1.78
C ASN A 179 -21.02 -0.22 -3.00
N THR A 180 -20.56 -0.64 -4.20
CA THR A 180 -20.89 0.03 -5.47
C THR A 180 -22.28 -0.35 -5.99
N PHE A 181 -22.64 -1.62 -5.81
CA PHE A 181 -23.82 -2.21 -6.46
C PHE A 181 -24.98 -2.50 -5.50
N THR A 182 -24.83 -2.18 -4.22
CA THR A 182 -25.86 -2.39 -3.19
C THR A 182 -25.67 -1.41 -2.06
N ASP A 183 -26.75 -1.04 -1.38
CA ASP A 183 -26.70 -0.15 -0.24
C ASP A 183 -25.93 -0.81 0.93
N SER A 184 -25.04 -0.06 1.53
CA SER A 184 -24.27 -0.45 2.70
C SER A 184 -23.85 0.78 3.50
N HIS A 185 -23.27 0.54 4.67
CA HIS A 185 -22.74 1.61 5.50
C HIS A 185 -21.65 2.40 4.76
N SER A 186 -21.60 3.72 4.97
CA SER A 186 -20.61 4.64 4.41
C SER A 186 -20.36 5.81 5.35
N VAL A 187 -19.22 6.48 5.20
CA VAL A 187 -18.84 7.69 5.93
C VAL A 187 -18.37 8.77 4.97
N ASP A 188 -18.41 10.02 5.44
CA ASP A 188 -17.94 11.17 4.66
C ASP A 188 -16.41 11.17 4.59
N LYS A 189 -15.86 10.80 3.42
CA LYS A 189 -14.41 10.72 3.22
C LYS A 189 -13.75 12.07 3.00
N HIS A 190 -12.46 12.15 3.31
CA HIS A 190 -11.58 13.20 2.81
C HIS A 190 -11.18 12.91 1.37
N TYR A 191 -11.33 13.94 0.50
CA TYR A 191 -10.92 13.82 -0.90
C TYR A 191 -9.40 13.95 -1.11
N LEU A 192 -8.70 14.53 -0.16
CA LEU A 192 -7.23 14.65 -0.17
C LEU A 192 -6.68 13.90 1.04
N VAL A 193 -5.83 12.93 0.78
CA VAL A 193 -5.17 12.10 1.80
C VAL A 193 -3.68 12.08 1.49
N ALA A 194 -2.85 12.16 2.52
CA ALA A 194 -1.41 12.06 2.40
C ALA A 194 -0.86 10.88 3.20
N ASP A 195 0.15 10.24 2.66
CA ASP A 195 0.96 9.22 3.33
C ASP A 195 2.40 9.69 3.45
N ALA A 196 3.05 9.34 4.55
CA ALA A 196 4.49 9.34 4.69
C ALA A 196 4.95 7.94 5.09
N ASN A 197 6.12 7.54 4.63
CA ASN A 197 6.66 6.23 4.97
C ASN A 197 8.18 6.28 5.12
N VAL A 198 8.70 5.34 5.91
CA VAL A 198 10.11 5.07 6.05
C VAL A 198 10.30 3.57 6.24
N GLY A 199 11.35 3.02 5.67
CA GLY A 199 11.59 1.60 5.75
C GLY A 199 13.02 1.20 5.47
N PHE A 200 13.24 -0.08 5.61
CA PHE A 200 14.52 -0.74 5.37
C PHE A 200 14.28 -2.02 4.59
N ALA A 201 15.12 -2.28 3.60
CA ALA A 201 15.07 -3.49 2.78
C ALA A 201 16.43 -4.18 2.78
N VAL A 202 16.39 -5.51 2.80
CA VAL A 202 17.55 -6.40 2.63
C VAL A 202 17.24 -7.36 1.50
N THR A 203 18.18 -7.47 0.58
CA THR A 203 18.16 -8.47 -0.49
C THR A 203 19.27 -9.48 -0.24
N TYR A 204 18.96 -10.76 -0.36
CA TYR A 204 19.90 -11.84 -0.34
C TYR A 204 19.62 -12.75 -1.52
N GLU A 205 20.53 -12.77 -2.50
CA GLU A 205 20.31 -13.49 -3.76
C GLU A 205 18.94 -13.13 -4.37
N GLN A 206 18.04 -14.11 -4.53
CA GLN A 206 16.72 -13.97 -5.13
C GLN A 206 15.63 -13.51 -4.13
N PHE A 207 15.97 -13.35 -2.85
CA PHE A 207 15.01 -12.96 -1.82
C PHE A 207 15.21 -11.52 -1.40
N ARG A 208 14.10 -10.82 -1.20
CA ARG A 208 14.07 -9.52 -0.54
C ARG A 208 13.07 -9.53 0.60
N ALA A 209 13.50 -9.06 1.76
CA ALA A 209 12.63 -8.75 2.88
C ALA A 209 12.70 -7.25 3.17
N SER A 210 11.57 -6.65 3.52
CA SER A 210 11.52 -5.25 3.92
C SER A 210 10.51 -5.00 5.02
N TYR A 211 10.80 -4.00 5.84
CA TYR A 211 9.87 -3.45 6.83
C TYR A 211 9.63 -1.97 6.52
N THR A 212 8.37 -1.56 6.53
CA THR A 212 7.95 -0.17 6.28
C THR A 212 7.06 0.29 7.41
N LEU A 213 7.35 1.44 8.00
CA LEU A 213 6.46 2.18 8.87
C LEU A 213 5.74 3.22 8.03
N ASN A 214 4.41 3.26 8.11
CA ASN A 214 3.56 4.18 7.36
C ASN A 214 2.81 5.08 8.33
N TYR A 215 2.73 6.34 7.98
CA TYR A 215 1.84 7.35 8.55
C TYR A 215 0.85 7.78 7.49
N ARG A 216 -0.42 7.81 7.80
CA ARG A 216 -1.50 8.24 6.91
C ARG A 216 -2.37 9.26 7.62
N THR A 217 -2.66 10.37 6.93
CA THR A 217 -3.61 11.36 7.43
C THR A 217 -5.01 10.76 7.53
N ALA A 218 -5.87 11.35 8.35
CA ALA A 218 -7.27 10.94 8.45
C ALA A 218 -7.90 10.78 7.06
N GLU A 219 -8.62 9.68 6.85
CA GLU A 219 -9.26 9.33 5.58
C GLU A 219 -10.74 9.75 5.52
N TYR A 220 -11.38 10.01 6.68
CA TYR A 220 -12.78 10.44 6.76
C TYR A 220 -12.99 11.45 7.89
N GLN A 221 -14.12 12.19 7.83
CA GLN A 221 -14.31 13.38 8.66
C GLN A 221 -14.42 13.10 10.17
N ALA A 222 -14.98 11.95 10.55
CA ALA A 222 -15.13 11.56 11.94
C ALA A 222 -13.92 10.80 12.50
N GLN A 223 -12.86 10.65 11.73
CA GLN A 223 -11.62 10.03 12.20
C GLN A 223 -10.80 11.05 13.02
N ASP A 224 -10.69 10.83 14.32
CA ASP A 224 -10.01 11.76 15.23
C ASP A 224 -8.48 11.74 15.06
N ASP A 225 -7.89 10.56 14.79
CA ASP A 225 -6.45 10.35 14.74
C ASP A 225 -5.98 9.91 13.36
N ASN A 226 -4.71 10.20 13.07
CA ASN A 226 -4.02 9.67 11.89
C ASN A 226 -3.59 8.23 12.11
N ASP A 227 -3.51 7.45 11.06
CA ASP A 227 -3.12 6.04 11.14
C ASP A 227 -1.59 5.87 11.10
N ILE A 228 -1.05 5.07 12.04
CA ILE A 228 0.33 4.60 12.01
C ILE A 228 0.32 3.07 11.98
N PHE A 229 0.93 2.48 10.96
CA PHE A 229 0.98 1.03 10.84
C PHE A 229 2.27 0.53 10.21
N GLY A 230 2.68 -0.67 10.60
CA GLY A 230 3.82 -1.38 10.03
C GLY A 230 3.41 -2.35 8.94
N ALA A 231 4.27 -2.54 7.94
CA ALA A 231 4.10 -3.53 6.90
C ALA A 231 5.38 -4.34 6.69
N LEU A 232 5.25 -5.66 6.58
CA LEU A 232 6.31 -6.58 6.18
C LEU A 232 6.04 -7.03 4.74
N SER A 233 7.08 -6.99 3.91
CA SER A 233 7.02 -7.50 2.55
C SER A 233 8.11 -8.54 2.31
N PHE A 234 7.76 -9.58 1.59
CA PHE A 234 8.69 -10.58 1.10
C PHE A 234 8.53 -10.71 -0.40
N ALA A 235 9.63 -10.67 -1.12
CA ALA A 235 9.66 -10.82 -2.56
C ALA A 235 10.66 -11.92 -2.96
N TYR A 236 10.31 -12.66 -4.01
CA TYR A 236 11.18 -13.67 -4.60
C TYR A 236 11.24 -13.44 -6.11
N ARG A 237 12.45 -13.45 -6.66
CA ARG A 237 12.68 -13.33 -8.10
C ARG A 237 13.00 -14.72 -8.68
N PHE A 238 12.25 -15.11 -9.71
CA PHE A 238 12.44 -16.35 -10.44
C PHE A 238 13.53 -16.23 -11.50
#